data_81f1347e9f822a6f4fb66ef3b0b1be1a
#
_entry.id   81f1347e9f822a6f4fb66ef3b0b1be1a
#
_cell.length_a   1.000
_cell.length_b   1.000
_cell.length_c   1.000
_cell.angle_alpha   90.00
_cell.angle_beta   90.00
_cell.angle_gamma   90.00
#
_symmetry.space_group_name_H-M   'P 1'
#
loop_
_entity.id
_entity.type
_entity.pdbx_description
1 polymer ?
#
loop_
_entity_poly.entity_id
_entity_poly.type
_entity_poly.pdbx_seq_one_letter_code
_entity_poly.pdbx_strand_id
1 'polypeptide(L)'
;LKDFPVYNEFLVNVYGVGPAMAGVIVSEIDIHAAQYPSSLWKYAGLDVAGDGYGRSRRKEHLVESTYLDKEKKEQTKMGISFNPFLKTKLVGVLGSSFIKQSAIKCPYRKIYDDYKHRLESSPAHVEKSKGHRHNMAVRYAVKRFLADLYVAWRTLEGLPVANEYSVDKLGIVHRLAA
;
A
#
# COMPACT_ATOMS: atom_id res chain seq x y z
N LEU A 1 21.51 4.29 1.32
CA LEU A 1 20.49 4.22 0.27
C LEU A 1 21.09 4.01 -1.13
N LYS A 2 22.23 4.60 -1.42
CA LYS A 2 22.87 4.49 -2.75
C LYS A 2 23.26 3.06 -3.14
N ASP A 3 23.37 2.16 -2.17
CA ASP A 3 23.67 0.74 -2.40
C ASP A 3 22.43 -0.09 -2.81
N PHE A 4 21.25 0.52 -2.78
CA PHE A 4 20.00 -0.13 -3.16
C PHE A 4 19.62 0.23 -4.61
N PRO A 5 19.63 -0.72 -5.55
CA PRO A 5 19.23 -0.47 -6.95
C PRO A 5 17.84 0.17 -7.06
N VAL A 6 16.87 -0.29 -6.27
CA VAL A 6 15.51 0.26 -6.26
C VAL A 6 15.46 1.74 -5.86
N TYR A 7 16.39 2.21 -5.03
CA TYR A 7 16.50 3.63 -4.71
C TYR A 7 16.95 4.43 -5.92
N ASN A 8 18.01 4.00 -6.58
CA ASN A 8 18.63 4.75 -7.68
C ASN A 8 17.78 4.73 -8.95
N GLU A 9 17.17 3.58 -9.26
CA GLU A 9 16.46 3.38 -10.53
C GLU A 9 14.98 3.72 -10.45
N PHE A 10 14.37 3.64 -9.27
CA PHE A 10 12.93 3.88 -9.12
C PHE A 10 12.60 4.99 -8.12
N LEU A 11 12.96 4.83 -6.83
CA LEU A 11 12.43 5.71 -5.78
C LEU A 11 12.87 7.16 -5.92
N VAL A 12 14.10 7.42 -6.38
CA VAL A 12 14.61 8.79 -6.61
C VAL A 12 13.85 9.54 -7.69
N ASN A 13 13.26 8.81 -8.62
CA ASN A 13 12.51 9.36 -9.76
C ASN A 13 11.02 9.60 -9.45
N VAL A 14 10.53 9.17 -8.26
CA VAL A 14 9.14 9.34 -7.87
C VAL A 14 8.94 10.67 -7.14
N TYR A 15 8.26 11.60 -7.78
CA TYR A 15 7.91 12.87 -7.14
C TYR A 15 7.09 12.65 -5.87
N GLY A 16 7.57 13.21 -4.76
CA GLY A 16 6.96 13.04 -3.44
C GLY A 16 7.65 11.99 -2.56
N VAL A 17 8.56 11.19 -3.11
CA VAL A 17 9.42 10.28 -2.34
C VAL A 17 10.74 10.97 -2.05
N GLY A 18 10.94 11.40 -0.81
CA GLY A 18 12.24 11.90 -0.37
C GLY A 18 13.13 10.80 0.23
N PRO A 19 14.44 11.08 0.47
CA PRO A 19 15.39 10.08 0.98
C PRO A 19 14.95 9.41 2.28
N ALA A 20 14.33 10.15 3.20
CA ALA A 20 13.82 9.60 4.47
C ALA A 20 12.70 8.57 4.23
N MET A 21 11.78 8.84 3.29
CA MET A 21 10.72 7.90 2.95
C MET A 21 11.27 6.69 2.19
N ALA A 22 12.22 6.89 1.28
CA ALA A 22 12.90 5.80 0.61
C ALA A 22 13.62 4.90 1.63
N GLY A 23 14.27 5.48 2.65
CA GLY A 23 14.88 4.72 3.76
C GLY A 23 13.86 3.86 4.49
N VAL A 24 12.69 4.39 4.81
CA VAL A 24 11.61 3.61 5.43
C VAL A 24 11.17 2.46 4.52
N ILE A 25 10.99 2.71 3.23
CA ILE A 25 10.55 1.69 2.28
C ILE A 25 11.54 0.52 2.22
N VAL A 26 12.83 0.81 2.04
CA VAL A 26 13.84 -0.25 1.89
C VAL A 26 14.17 -0.97 3.20
N SER A 27 13.92 -0.34 4.35
CA SER A 27 14.14 -0.98 5.67
C SER A 27 12.97 -1.83 6.14
N GLU A 28 11.74 -1.49 5.75
CA GLU A 28 10.54 -2.14 6.25
C GLU A 28 9.97 -3.21 5.30
N ILE A 29 10.33 -3.16 4.02
CA ILE A 29 9.80 -4.08 3.01
C ILE A 29 10.84 -5.11 2.62
N ASP A 30 10.53 -6.38 2.82
CA ASP A 30 11.25 -7.49 2.21
C ASP A 30 10.57 -7.87 0.88
N ILE A 31 11.19 -7.48 -0.23
CA ILE A 31 10.65 -7.73 -1.57
C ILE A 31 10.72 -9.22 -1.96
N HIS A 32 11.64 -9.98 -1.36
CA HIS A 32 11.78 -11.42 -1.63
C HIS A 32 10.60 -12.20 -1.05
N ALA A 33 10.05 -11.76 0.09
CA ALA A 33 8.87 -12.35 0.71
C ALA A 33 7.56 -11.97 0.00
N ALA A 34 7.55 -10.92 -0.82
CA ALA A 34 6.35 -10.44 -1.50
C ALA A 34 6.14 -11.17 -2.84
N GLN A 35 5.29 -12.18 -2.89
CA GLN A 35 4.99 -12.93 -4.11
C GLN A 35 4.06 -12.18 -5.08
N TYR A 36 3.21 -11.28 -4.58
CA TYR A 36 2.24 -10.49 -5.34
C TYR A 36 2.26 -9.03 -4.87
N PRO A 37 1.84 -8.06 -5.70
CA PRO A 37 1.64 -6.67 -5.23
C PRO A 37 0.72 -6.59 -4.02
N SER A 38 -0.31 -7.44 -3.95
CA SER A 38 -1.23 -7.54 -2.82
C SER A 38 -0.57 -7.98 -1.51
N SER A 39 0.57 -8.67 -1.56
CA SER A 39 1.36 -9.00 -0.37
C SER A 39 1.85 -7.73 0.32
N LEU A 40 2.33 -6.74 -0.46
CA LEU A 40 2.72 -5.43 0.07
C LEU A 40 1.54 -4.65 0.65
N TRP A 41 0.36 -4.71 -0.01
CA TRP A 41 -0.84 -4.07 0.50
C TRP A 41 -1.27 -4.66 1.85
N LYS A 42 -1.26 -5.99 1.96
CA LYS A 42 -1.61 -6.70 3.19
C LYS A 42 -0.60 -6.37 4.31
N TYR A 43 0.68 -6.43 4.00
CA TYR A 43 1.74 -6.10 4.94
C TYR A 43 1.66 -4.65 5.44
N ALA A 44 1.34 -3.71 4.56
CA ALA A 44 1.13 -2.30 4.91
C ALA A 44 -0.27 -2.00 5.48
N GLY A 45 -1.16 -2.98 5.65
CA GLY A 45 -2.52 -2.79 6.16
C GLY A 45 -3.40 -1.92 5.25
N LEU A 46 -3.18 -2.00 3.95
CA LEU A 46 -3.94 -1.29 2.93
C LEU A 46 -4.99 -2.17 2.25
N ASP A 47 -5.04 -3.45 2.60
CA ASP A 47 -6.06 -4.38 2.15
C ASP A 47 -7.45 -4.06 2.74
N VAL A 48 -8.45 -4.71 2.18
CA VAL A 48 -9.83 -4.67 2.69
C VAL A 48 -10.07 -5.93 3.50
N ALA A 49 -10.64 -5.79 4.69
CA ALA A 49 -11.01 -6.91 5.54
C ALA A 49 -12.30 -7.59 5.05
N GLY A 50 -12.63 -8.73 5.60
CA GLY A 50 -13.81 -9.51 5.20
C GLY A 50 -15.16 -8.79 5.38
N ASP A 51 -15.20 -7.76 6.22
CA ASP A 51 -16.35 -6.88 6.43
C ASP A 51 -16.51 -5.75 5.38
N GLY A 52 -15.64 -5.73 4.37
CA GLY A 52 -15.62 -4.70 3.33
C GLY A 52 -14.95 -3.38 3.73
N TYR A 53 -14.45 -3.26 4.97
CA TYR A 53 -13.73 -2.07 5.44
C TYR A 53 -12.21 -2.21 5.30
N GLY A 54 -11.54 -1.09 5.20
CA GLY A 54 -10.08 -1.08 5.18
C GLY A 54 -9.49 -1.61 6.49
N ARG A 55 -8.48 -2.48 6.40
CA ARG A 55 -7.79 -3.08 7.53
C ARG A 55 -7.43 -2.04 8.61
N SER A 56 -7.74 -2.36 9.87
CA SER A 56 -7.56 -1.45 11.01
C SER A 56 -7.23 -2.22 12.29
N ARG A 57 -7.16 -1.51 13.43
CA ARG A 57 -6.97 -2.12 14.76
C ARG A 57 -8.29 -2.51 15.45
N ARG A 58 -9.41 -2.50 14.72
CA ARG A 58 -10.69 -2.96 15.28
C ARG A 58 -10.61 -4.41 15.69
N LYS A 59 -11.39 -4.81 16.69
CA LYS A 59 -11.40 -6.17 17.22
C LYS A 59 -11.65 -7.22 16.14
N GLU A 60 -12.54 -6.91 15.19
CA GLU A 60 -12.94 -7.78 14.08
C GLU A 60 -11.82 -7.98 13.04
N HIS A 61 -10.80 -7.12 13.07
CA HIS A 61 -9.65 -7.17 12.15
C HIS A 61 -8.39 -7.78 12.79
N LEU A 62 -8.46 -8.12 14.08
CA LEU A 62 -7.36 -8.82 14.74
C LEU A 62 -7.30 -10.27 14.28
N VAL A 63 -6.10 -10.82 14.28
CA VAL A 63 -5.84 -12.23 13.98
C VAL A 63 -5.15 -12.88 15.16
N GLU A 64 -5.42 -14.15 15.33
CA GLU A 64 -4.68 -14.94 16.30
C GLU A 64 -3.26 -15.16 15.81
N SER A 65 -2.31 -14.91 16.68
CA SER A 65 -0.88 -15.15 16.43
C SER A 65 -0.27 -15.89 17.62
N THR A 66 0.57 -16.88 17.33
CA THR A 66 1.34 -17.60 18.33
C THR A 66 2.69 -16.91 18.57
N TYR A 67 3.15 -16.95 19.80
CA TYR A 67 4.48 -16.48 20.18
C TYR A 67 5.02 -17.34 21.35
N LEU A 68 6.32 -17.38 21.48
CA LEU A 68 6.96 -18.03 22.62
C LEU A 68 7.10 -17.01 23.75
N ASP A 69 6.63 -17.37 24.95
CA ASP A 69 6.82 -16.57 26.15
C ASP A 69 8.27 -16.67 26.67
N LYS A 70 8.56 -16.01 27.78
CA LYS A 70 9.90 -16.03 28.40
C LYS A 70 10.35 -17.42 28.83
N GLU A 71 9.40 -18.33 29.07
CA GLU A 71 9.63 -19.73 29.47
C GLU A 71 9.67 -20.67 28.26
N LYS A 72 9.67 -20.11 27.02
CA LYS A 72 9.61 -20.85 25.75
C LYS A 72 8.35 -21.71 25.56
N LYS A 73 7.26 -21.36 26.27
CA LYS A 73 5.96 -21.98 26.06
C LYS A 73 5.21 -21.24 24.98
N GLU A 74 4.53 -21.98 24.11
CA GLU A 74 3.70 -21.43 23.07
C GLU A 74 2.45 -20.79 23.66
N GLN A 75 2.23 -19.53 23.37
CA GLN A 75 1.09 -18.72 23.80
C GLN A 75 0.41 -18.12 22.57
N THR A 76 -0.89 -17.88 22.67
CA THR A 76 -1.65 -17.20 21.61
C THR A 76 -2.11 -15.84 22.06
N LYS A 77 -2.14 -14.89 21.12
CA LYS A 77 -2.70 -13.56 21.33
C LYS A 77 -3.41 -13.04 20.10
N MET A 78 -4.44 -12.24 20.31
CA MET A 78 -5.05 -11.47 19.23
C MET A 78 -4.21 -10.24 18.94
N GLY A 79 -3.81 -10.07 17.69
CA GLY A 79 -2.94 -8.98 17.26
C GLY A 79 -3.27 -8.47 15.87
N ILE A 80 -2.64 -7.35 15.50
CA ILE A 80 -2.76 -6.79 14.15
C ILE A 80 -1.94 -7.63 13.16
N SER A 81 -2.47 -7.80 11.95
CA SER A 81 -1.84 -8.59 10.87
C SER A 81 -0.99 -7.78 9.91
N PHE A 82 -0.65 -6.53 10.25
CA PHE A 82 0.06 -5.61 9.36
C PHE A 82 1.09 -4.78 10.13
N ASN A 83 2.03 -4.17 9.41
CA ASN A 83 3.01 -3.25 9.97
C ASN A 83 2.38 -1.85 10.17
N PRO A 84 2.08 -1.43 11.42
CA PRO A 84 1.42 -0.15 11.68
C PRO A 84 2.33 1.05 11.46
N PHE A 85 3.65 0.88 11.63
CA PHE A 85 4.63 1.93 11.36
C PHE A 85 4.68 2.22 9.87
N LEU A 86 4.86 1.20 9.04
CA LEU A 86 4.87 1.34 7.59
C LEU A 86 3.55 1.94 7.08
N LYS A 87 2.40 1.48 7.58
CA LYS A 87 1.09 2.06 7.25
C LYS A 87 1.03 3.56 7.51
N THR A 88 1.47 3.99 8.70
CA THR A 88 1.47 5.41 9.09
C THR A 88 2.37 6.22 8.16
N LYS A 89 3.55 5.72 7.83
CA LYS A 89 4.49 6.39 6.92
C LYS A 89 3.95 6.46 5.49
N LEU A 90 3.40 5.37 4.98
CA LEU A 90 2.85 5.34 3.62
C LEU A 90 1.59 6.20 3.46
N VAL A 91 0.61 6.08 4.35
CA VAL A 91 -0.66 6.82 4.22
C VAL A 91 -0.51 8.26 4.71
N GLY A 92 0.04 8.44 5.92
CA GLY A 92 0.12 9.76 6.56
C GLY A 92 1.18 10.67 5.96
N VAL A 93 2.37 10.14 5.64
CA VAL A 93 3.48 10.95 5.16
C VAL A 93 3.55 10.93 3.63
N LEU A 94 3.71 9.74 3.02
CA LEU A 94 3.86 9.64 1.57
C LEU A 94 2.59 10.04 0.83
N GLY A 95 1.43 9.55 1.26
CA GLY A 95 0.14 9.94 0.67
C GLY A 95 -0.09 11.45 0.70
N SER A 96 0.21 12.08 1.83
CA SER A 96 0.16 13.55 1.96
C SER A 96 1.19 14.26 1.07
N SER A 97 2.36 13.66 0.90
CA SER A 97 3.39 14.19 -0.01
C SER A 97 2.92 14.14 -1.46
N PHE A 98 2.33 13.03 -1.92
CA PHE A 98 1.78 12.93 -3.28
C PHE A 98 0.71 13.98 -3.57
N ILE A 99 -0.19 14.23 -2.62
CA ILE A 99 -1.27 15.22 -2.78
C ILE A 99 -0.74 16.65 -2.92
N LYS A 100 0.42 16.94 -2.36
CA LYS A 100 1.07 18.25 -2.46
C LYS A 100 1.80 18.47 -3.80
N GLN A 101 2.03 17.40 -4.56
CA GLN A 101 2.69 17.52 -5.87
C GLN A 101 1.73 18.03 -6.95
N SER A 102 2.31 18.51 -8.05
CA SER A 102 1.55 18.77 -9.28
C SER A 102 1.12 17.46 -9.92
N ALA A 103 -0.13 17.38 -10.41
CA ALA A 103 -0.63 16.23 -11.14
C ALA A 103 0.10 15.97 -12.48
N ILE A 104 0.77 16.99 -13.02
CA ILE A 104 1.60 16.86 -14.22
C ILE A 104 2.89 16.09 -13.91
N LYS A 105 3.47 16.30 -12.73
CA LYS A 105 4.77 15.71 -12.35
C LYS A 105 4.63 14.40 -11.57
N CYS A 106 3.53 14.21 -10.84
CA CYS A 106 3.33 13.06 -9.97
C CYS A 106 2.10 12.26 -10.43
N PRO A 107 2.29 11.06 -11.02
CA PRO A 107 1.18 10.23 -11.47
C PRO A 107 0.26 9.82 -10.32
N TYR A 108 0.79 9.66 -9.10
CA TYR A 108 -0.01 9.29 -7.94
C TYR A 108 -0.91 10.43 -7.44
N ARG A 109 -0.55 11.69 -7.71
CA ARG A 109 -1.44 12.83 -7.50
C ARG A 109 -2.61 12.76 -8.49
N LYS A 110 -2.35 12.49 -9.77
CA LYS A 110 -3.42 12.33 -10.77
C LYS A 110 -4.35 11.16 -10.39
N ILE A 111 -3.78 10.02 -10.03
CA ILE A 111 -4.55 8.85 -9.57
C ILE A 111 -5.44 9.19 -8.36
N TYR A 112 -4.93 9.95 -7.40
CA TYR A 112 -5.72 10.43 -6.27
C TYR A 112 -6.89 11.31 -6.73
N ASP A 113 -6.65 12.29 -7.60
CA ASP A 113 -7.68 13.22 -8.08
C ASP A 113 -8.77 12.47 -8.86
N ASP A 114 -8.40 11.59 -9.79
CA ASP A 114 -9.32 10.79 -10.61
C ASP A 114 -10.18 9.87 -9.73
N TYR A 115 -9.56 9.18 -8.78
CA TYR A 115 -10.29 8.27 -7.88
C TYR A 115 -11.21 9.04 -6.93
N LYS A 116 -10.78 10.17 -6.40
CA LYS A 116 -11.60 11.03 -5.55
C LYS A 116 -12.82 11.55 -6.31
N HIS A 117 -12.63 12.03 -7.54
CA HIS A 117 -13.72 12.46 -8.42
C HIS A 117 -14.74 11.32 -8.64
N ARG A 118 -14.25 10.11 -8.95
CA ARG A 118 -15.11 8.93 -9.11
C ARG A 118 -15.90 8.62 -7.84
N LEU A 119 -15.31 8.73 -6.65
CA LEU A 119 -16.02 8.51 -5.38
C LEU A 119 -17.07 9.59 -5.12
N GLU A 120 -16.81 10.83 -5.48
CA GLU A 120 -17.72 11.97 -5.32
C GLU A 120 -18.91 11.89 -6.29
N SER A 121 -18.71 11.32 -7.47
CA SER A 121 -19.74 11.14 -8.51
C SER A 121 -20.53 9.84 -8.36
N SER A 122 -20.12 8.92 -7.48
CA SER A 122 -20.75 7.60 -7.34
C SER A 122 -21.88 7.61 -6.33
N PRO A 123 -23.12 7.20 -6.70
CA PRO A 123 -24.23 7.07 -5.76
C PRO A 123 -23.91 6.17 -4.55
N ALA A 124 -23.08 5.13 -4.76
CA ALA A 124 -22.67 4.19 -3.70
C ALA A 124 -21.79 4.83 -2.61
N HIS A 125 -21.27 6.03 -2.85
CA HIS A 125 -20.35 6.70 -1.95
C HIS A 125 -20.82 8.10 -1.51
N VAL A 126 -21.97 8.56 -1.96
CA VAL A 126 -22.51 9.89 -1.64
C VAL A 126 -22.72 10.07 -0.13
N GLU A 127 -23.15 9.01 0.55
CA GLU A 127 -23.39 8.99 2.01
C GLU A 127 -22.07 9.10 2.84
N LYS A 128 -20.93 8.83 2.23
CA LYS A 128 -19.65 8.93 2.94
C LYS A 128 -19.22 10.38 3.08
N SER A 129 -18.66 10.73 4.24
CA SER A 129 -18.13 12.07 4.46
C SER A 129 -17.00 12.42 3.48
N LYS A 130 -16.79 13.72 3.24
CA LYS A 130 -15.66 14.20 2.41
C LYS A 130 -14.31 13.65 2.89
N GLY A 131 -14.08 13.62 4.23
CA GLY A 131 -12.88 13.06 4.82
C GLY A 131 -12.73 11.55 4.57
N HIS A 132 -13.84 10.79 4.61
CA HIS A 132 -13.80 9.36 4.30
C HIS A 132 -13.42 9.13 2.82
N ARG A 133 -14.07 9.83 1.88
CA ARG A 133 -13.73 9.74 0.44
C ARG A 133 -12.26 10.17 0.17
N HIS A 134 -11.80 11.23 0.83
CA HIS A 134 -10.41 11.64 0.78
C HIS A 134 -9.46 10.51 1.21
N ASN A 135 -9.68 9.93 2.37
CA ASN A 135 -8.85 8.84 2.88
C ASN A 135 -8.88 7.58 1.98
N MET A 136 -10.03 7.28 1.36
CA MET A 136 -10.12 6.21 0.36
C MET A 136 -9.22 6.51 -0.85
N ALA A 137 -9.25 7.75 -1.36
CA ALA A 137 -8.45 8.15 -2.51
C ALA A 137 -6.94 8.15 -2.20
N VAL A 138 -6.53 8.62 -1.01
CA VAL A 138 -5.13 8.54 -0.55
C VAL A 138 -4.64 7.09 -0.52
N ARG A 139 -5.42 6.20 0.09
CA ARG A 139 -5.06 4.77 0.18
C ARG A 139 -4.96 4.13 -1.20
N TYR A 140 -5.84 4.50 -2.12
CA TYR A 140 -5.80 3.99 -3.49
C TYR A 140 -4.53 4.44 -4.22
N ALA A 141 -4.17 5.71 -4.15
CA ALA A 141 -2.94 6.23 -4.76
C ALA A 141 -1.69 5.53 -4.19
N VAL A 142 -1.63 5.34 -2.87
CA VAL A 142 -0.52 4.60 -2.22
C VAL A 142 -0.50 3.13 -2.63
N LYS A 143 -1.64 2.47 -2.80
CA LYS A 143 -1.70 1.09 -3.30
C LYS A 143 -1.14 0.99 -4.73
N ARG A 144 -1.44 1.95 -5.59
CA ARG A 144 -0.88 2.00 -6.96
C ARG A 144 0.63 2.20 -6.94
N PHE A 145 1.12 3.12 -6.10
CA PHE A 145 2.57 3.27 -5.88
C PHE A 145 3.23 1.95 -5.44
N LEU A 146 2.64 1.23 -4.49
CA LEU A 146 3.20 -0.05 -4.02
C LEU A 146 3.17 -1.13 -5.11
N ALA A 147 2.19 -1.11 -6.03
CA ALA A 147 2.17 -2.01 -7.17
C ALA A 147 3.31 -1.72 -8.15
N ASP A 148 3.53 -0.44 -8.45
CA ASP A 148 4.63 -0.01 -9.34
C ASP A 148 5.99 -0.29 -8.69
N LEU A 149 6.13 -0.02 -7.39
CA LEU A 149 7.32 -0.36 -6.59
C LEU A 149 7.61 -1.88 -6.63
N TYR A 150 6.58 -2.71 -6.47
CA TYR A 150 6.71 -4.16 -6.53
C TYR A 150 7.29 -4.62 -7.87
N VAL A 151 6.74 -4.12 -8.97
CA VAL A 151 7.21 -4.47 -10.32
C VAL A 151 8.67 -4.03 -10.50
N ALA A 152 8.96 -2.75 -10.21
CA ALA A 152 10.30 -2.20 -10.37
C ALA A 152 11.33 -2.93 -9.50
N TRP A 153 11.04 -3.13 -8.23
CA TRP A 153 12.00 -3.73 -7.30
C TRP A 153 12.26 -5.21 -7.62
N ARG A 154 11.21 -6.00 -7.88
CA ARG A 154 11.41 -7.41 -8.27
C ARG A 154 12.16 -7.56 -9.58
N THR A 155 11.91 -6.69 -10.55
CA THR A 155 12.65 -6.68 -11.82
C THR A 155 14.14 -6.40 -11.59
N LEU A 156 14.47 -5.42 -10.75
CA LEU A 156 15.86 -5.08 -10.41
C LEU A 156 16.58 -6.20 -9.64
N GLU A 157 15.86 -6.95 -8.81
CA GLU A 157 16.40 -8.12 -8.08
C GLU A 157 16.39 -9.42 -8.92
N GLY A 158 15.95 -9.37 -10.18
CA GLY A 158 15.85 -10.56 -11.03
C GLY A 158 14.80 -11.57 -10.55
N LEU A 159 13.82 -11.13 -9.77
CA LEU A 159 12.76 -11.98 -9.22
C LEU A 159 11.57 -12.06 -10.18
N PRO A 160 10.81 -13.16 -10.19
CA PRO A 160 9.58 -13.27 -10.97
C PRO A 160 8.58 -12.19 -10.60
N VAL A 161 8.03 -11.50 -11.59
CA VAL A 161 6.99 -10.47 -11.41
C VAL A 161 5.64 -11.10 -11.69
N ALA A 162 4.80 -11.20 -10.66
CA ALA A 162 3.43 -11.66 -10.80
C ALA A 162 2.48 -10.49 -11.08
N ASN A 163 1.39 -10.75 -11.80
CA ASN A 163 0.29 -9.81 -11.94
C ASN A 163 -0.42 -9.57 -10.59
N GLU A 164 -1.29 -8.56 -10.52
CA GLU A 164 -2.15 -8.40 -9.37
C GLU A 164 -2.98 -9.68 -9.17
N TYR A 165 -3.11 -10.14 -7.93
CA TYR A 165 -3.85 -11.37 -7.59
C TYR A 165 -5.28 -11.38 -8.15
N SER A 166 -5.92 -10.22 -8.18
CA SER A 166 -7.25 -10.03 -8.77
C SER A 166 -7.29 -10.35 -10.27
N VAL A 167 -6.20 -10.09 -10.99
CA VAL A 167 -6.08 -10.41 -12.42
C VAL A 167 -5.80 -11.90 -12.60
N ASP A 168 -4.78 -12.41 -11.92
CA ASP A 168 -4.30 -13.81 -12.07
C ASP A 168 -5.30 -14.85 -11.62
N LYS A 169 -5.98 -14.61 -10.50
CA LYS A 169 -6.82 -15.62 -9.83
C LYS A 169 -8.32 -15.36 -9.96
N LEU A 170 -8.73 -14.10 -10.12
CA LEU A 170 -10.14 -13.73 -10.19
C LEU A 170 -10.57 -13.23 -11.58
N GLY A 171 -9.64 -13.10 -12.53
CA GLY A 171 -9.91 -12.59 -13.87
C GLY A 171 -10.41 -11.14 -13.90
N ILE A 172 -10.29 -10.41 -12.78
CA ILE A 172 -10.76 -9.03 -12.65
C ILE A 172 -9.69 -8.10 -13.19
N VAL A 173 -9.85 -7.64 -14.42
CA VAL A 173 -9.00 -6.60 -14.99
C VAL A 173 -9.49 -5.24 -14.49
N HIS A 174 -8.74 -4.63 -13.60
CA HIS A 174 -8.93 -3.22 -13.28
C HIS A 174 -8.50 -2.39 -14.49
N ARG A 175 -9.43 -2.05 -15.38
CA ARG A 175 -9.15 -1.09 -16.44
C ARG A 175 -8.73 0.22 -15.78
N LEU A 176 -7.46 0.58 -15.98
CA LEU A 176 -7.04 1.97 -15.80
C LEU A 176 -7.94 2.76 -16.77
N ALA A 177 -8.69 3.72 -16.26
CA ALA A 177 -9.37 4.67 -17.10
C ALA A 177 -8.29 5.33 -17.97
N ALA A 178 -8.44 5.20 -19.30
CA ALA A 178 -7.61 5.84 -20.27
C ALA A 178 -7.68 7.36 -20.14
#